data_259b9289a9bd39cd7b4e716f0f743c9f
#
_entry.id   259b9289a9bd39cd7b4e716f0f743c9f
#
_cell.length_a   1.000
_cell.length_b   1.000
_cell.length_c   1.000
_cell.angle_alpha   90.00
_cell.angle_beta   90.00
_cell.angle_gamma   90.00
#
_symmetry.space_group_name_H-M   'P 1'
#
loop_
_entity.id
_entity.type
_entity.pdbx_description
1 polymer ?
#
loop_
_entity_poly.entity_id
_entity_poly.type
_entity_poly.pdbx_seq_one_letter_code
_entity_poly.pdbx_strand_id
1 'polypeptide(L)'
;KLNFDKSANDHMTLTFHDSCNVARASRMGDEPGGQFTLPRDIIKATCNKFYDMPKHAIKEGTYCCGGGGGLLTDDLMELRVKGALPRMEALKNVTENNGVTHMAAICAICKSQFSKVLPYYGFEMDQIVSVHQLVSNAIIMTKDGDDITDIEAEADETVVAA
;
A
#
# COMPACT_ATOMS: atom_id res chain seq x y z
N LYS A 1 21.27 1.03 -8.18
CA LYS A 1 20.53 0.32 -7.12
C LYS A 1 20.06 1.36 -6.12
N LEU A 2 18.73 1.46 -5.85
CA LEU A 2 18.22 2.42 -4.89
C LEU A 2 18.58 2.00 -3.45
N ASN A 3 19.01 2.96 -2.65
CA ASN A 3 19.28 2.79 -1.23
C ASN A 3 18.21 3.50 -0.40
N PHE A 4 17.83 2.89 0.72
CA PHE A 4 16.78 3.40 1.59
C PHE A 4 17.26 3.49 3.04
N ASP A 5 16.96 4.62 3.69
CA ASP A 5 17.04 4.78 5.13
C ASP A 5 15.67 4.45 5.74
N LYS A 6 15.53 3.24 6.27
CA LYS A 6 14.28 2.78 6.88
C LYS A 6 13.90 3.57 8.14
N SER A 7 14.88 4.18 8.81
CA SER A 7 14.63 4.93 10.05
C SER A 7 13.74 6.14 9.84
N ALA A 8 13.69 6.68 8.62
CA ALA A 8 12.80 7.77 8.23
C ALA A 8 11.31 7.47 8.46
N ASN A 9 10.94 6.17 8.51
CA ASN A 9 9.57 5.71 8.74
C ASN A 9 9.37 5.04 10.11
N ASP A 10 10.33 5.12 11.05
CA ASP A 10 10.28 4.42 12.35
C ASP A 10 9.21 4.92 13.31
N HIS A 11 8.65 6.10 13.04
CA HIS A 11 7.51 6.64 13.77
C HIS A 11 6.19 5.91 13.47
N MET A 12 6.18 5.02 12.45
CA MET A 12 5.03 4.25 12.04
C MET A 12 5.26 2.75 12.25
N THR A 13 4.25 2.06 12.75
CA THR A 13 4.12 0.60 12.68
C THR A 13 3.04 0.29 11.65
N LEU A 14 3.39 -0.39 10.58
CA LEU A 14 2.61 -0.47 9.36
C LEU A 14 1.89 -1.80 9.18
N THR A 15 0.71 -1.73 8.58
CA THR A 15 0.06 -2.84 7.87
C THR A 15 -0.21 -2.43 6.41
N PHE A 16 -0.71 -3.36 5.59
CA PHE A 16 -0.98 -3.09 4.18
C PHE A 16 -2.40 -3.51 3.76
N HIS A 17 -3.06 -2.63 3.03
CA HIS A 17 -4.33 -2.92 2.37
C HIS A 17 -4.11 -3.37 0.94
N ASP A 18 -4.35 -4.64 0.64
CA ASP A 18 -4.42 -5.14 -0.71
C ASP A 18 -5.65 -4.55 -1.43
N SER A 19 -5.42 -3.68 -2.38
CA SER A 19 -6.48 -3.07 -3.17
C SER A 19 -7.12 -4.09 -4.11
N CYS A 20 -8.45 -4.08 -4.23
CA CYS A 20 -9.14 -5.00 -5.12
C CYS A 20 -8.73 -4.82 -6.59
N ASN A 21 -8.50 -3.58 -7.04
CA ASN A 21 -8.13 -3.31 -8.43
C ASN A 21 -6.65 -3.61 -8.72
N VAL A 22 -5.74 -3.14 -7.87
CA VAL A 22 -4.30 -3.26 -8.11
C VAL A 22 -3.79 -4.67 -7.79
N ALA A 23 -4.36 -5.31 -6.77
CA ALA A 23 -3.93 -6.64 -6.34
C ALA A 23 -4.76 -7.74 -7.01
N ARG A 24 -6.00 -7.96 -6.54
CA ARG A 24 -6.81 -9.13 -6.94
C ARG A 24 -7.25 -9.11 -8.40
N ALA A 25 -7.58 -7.93 -8.96
CA ALA A 25 -8.07 -7.79 -10.33
C ALA A 25 -6.99 -7.55 -11.37
N SER A 26 -5.74 -7.31 -10.96
CA SER A 26 -4.61 -7.14 -11.87
C SER A 26 -3.92 -8.47 -12.17
N ARG A 27 -3.10 -8.47 -13.22
CA ARG A 27 -2.23 -9.60 -13.59
C ARG A 27 -0.80 -9.11 -13.77
N MET A 28 0.14 -9.96 -13.46
CA MET A 28 1.55 -9.81 -13.78
C MET A 28 1.90 -10.91 -14.79
N GLY A 29 1.95 -10.55 -16.09
CA GLY A 29 2.06 -11.54 -17.14
C GLY A 29 0.80 -12.43 -17.20
N ASP A 30 0.99 -13.73 -17.30
CA ASP A 30 -0.10 -14.72 -17.36
C ASP A 30 -0.60 -15.17 -15.97
N GLU A 31 0.09 -14.75 -14.90
CA GLU A 31 -0.27 -15.15 -13.54
C GLU A 31 -1.46 -14.32 -13.01
N PRO A 32 -2.50 -14.95 -12.49
CA PRO A 32 -3.59 -14.26 -11.79
C PRO A 32 -3.12 -13.80 -10.40
N GLY A 33 -3.75 -12.77 -9.88
CA GLY A 33 -3.50 -12.34 -8.50
C GLY A 33 -2.38 -11.34 -8.32
N GLY A 34 -1.94 -10.74 -9.35
CA GLY A 34 -1.16 -9.54 -9.49
C GLY A 34 -0.24 -9.15 -8.34
N GLN A 35 -0.45 -7.96 -7.82
CA GLN A 35 0.55 -7.28 -7.01
C GLN A 35 0.38 -7.52 -5.50
N PHE A 36 0.50 -8.75 -5.04
CA PHE A 36 0.44 -9.05 -3.61
C PHE A 36 1.80 -8.94 -2.91
N THR A 37 2.86 -9.39 -3.56
CA THR A 37 4.21 -9.48 -2.99
C THR A 37 4.96 -8.17 -3.14
N LEU A 38 4.94 -7.58 -4.33
CA LEU A 38 5.73 -6.41 -4.68
C LEU A 38 5.50 -5.19 -3.75
N PRO A 39 4.26 -4.79 -3.41
CA PRO A 39 4.05 -3.70 -2.45
C PRO A 39 4.59 -4.01 -1.05
N ARG A 40 4.50 -5.27 -0.60
CA ARG A 40 5.06 -5.71 0.68
C ARG A 40 6.57 -5.65 0.69
N ASP A 41 7.21 -6.03 -0.41
CA ASP A 41 8.66 -5.97 -0.54
C ASP A 41 9.15 -4.51 -0.50
N ILE A 42 8.43 -3.59 -1.16
CA ILE A 42 8.70 -2.16 -1.09
C ILE A 42 8.56 -1.66 0.35
N ILE A 43 7.48 -2.00 1.05
CA ILE A 43 7.27 -1.58 2.44
C ILE A 43 8.40 -2.12 3.33
N LYS A 44 8.76 -3.39 3.20
CA LYS A 44 9.86 -4.01 3.95
C LYS A 44 11.24 -3.43 3.62
N ALA A 45 11.43 -2.92 2.40
CA ALA A 45 12.65 -2.23 1.99
C ALA A 45 12.76 -0.81 2.58
N THR A 46 11.63 -0.17 2.88
CA THR A 46 11.54 1.23 3.32
C THR A 46 11.15 1.42 4.78
N CYS A 47 10.75 0.35 5.48
CA CYS A 47 10.25 0.42 6.86
C CYS A 47 10.79 -0.76 7.70
N ASN A 48 10.97 -0.51 9.00
CA ASN A 48 11.43 -1.52 9.95
C ASN A 48 10.28 -2.33 10.57
N LYS A 49 9.07 -1.74 10.69
CA LYS A 49 7.95 -2.31 11.42
C LYS A 49 6.77 -2.54 10.48
N PHE A 50 6.55 -3.80 10.11
CA PHE A 50 5.45 -4.20 9.22
C PHE A 50 4.81 -5.50 9.70
N TYR A 51 3.47 -5.49 9.81
CA TYR A 51 2.63 -6.63 10.17
C TYR A 51 1.48 -6.76 9.19
N ASP A 52 1.33 -7.92 8.57
CA ASP A 52 0.16 -8.21 7.75
C ASP A 52 -1.12 -8.33 8.61
N MET A 53 -2.25 -7.99 8.04
CA MET A 53 -3.56 -8.29 8.63
C MET A 53 -3.80 -9.82 8.68
N PRO A 54 -4.84 -10.29 9.37
CA PRO A 54 -5.17 -11.71 9.41
C PRO A 54 -5.25 -12.35 8.01
N LYS A 55 -4.83 -13.61 7.88
CA LYS A 55 -4.69 -14.31 6.58
C LYS A 55 -5.95 -14.28 5.72
N HIS A 56 -7.14 -14.29 6.33
CA HIS A 56 -8.41 -14.23 5.62
C HIS A 56 -8.75 -12.84 5.06
N ALA A 57 -8.00 -11.81 5.45
CA ALA A 57 -8.22 -10.41 5.11
C ALA A 57 -7.14 -9.82 4.18
N ILE A 58 -6.21 -10.64 3.66
CA ILE A 58 -5.12 -10.20 2.80
C ILE A 58 -5.13 -10.93 1.46
N LYS A 59 -4.40 -10.42 0.49
CA LYS A 59 -4.22 -11.00 -0.84
C LYS A 59 -5.56 -11.27 -1.52
N GLU A 60 -5.82 -12.51 -1.94
CA GLU A 60 -7.06 -12.93 -2.58
C GLU A 60 -8.29 -12.75 -1.68
N GLY A 61 -8.11 -12.93 -0.36
CA GLY A 61 -9.14 -12.76 0.66
C GLY A 61 -9.38 -11.30 1.07
N THR A 62 -8.72 -10.34 0.41
CA THR A 62 -8.80 -8.93 0.81
C THR A 62 -10.23 -8.40 0.84
N TYR A 63 -10.54 -7.65 1.88
CA TYR A 63 -11.80 -6.92 2.01
C TYR A 63 -11.76 -5.58 1.29
N CYS A 64 -12.90 -5.13 0.80
CA CYS A 64 -13.03 -3.85 0.13
C CYS A 64 -12.74 -2.68 1.09
N CYS A 65 -12.25 -1.58 0.54
CA CYS A 65 -12.14 -0.31 1.27
C CYS A 65 -13.50 0.38 1.50
N GLY A 66 -14.58 -0.13 0.89
CA GLY A 66 -15.90 0.50 0.90
C GLY A 66 -16.11 1.55 -0.22
N GLY A 67 -15.10 1.83 -1.05
CA GLY A 67 -15.14 2.87 -2.07
C GLY A 67 -15.85 2.48 -3.38
N GLY A 68 -16.31 1.22 -3.52
CA GLY A 68 -17.16 0.79 -4.65
C GLY A 68 -16.61 1.07 -6.04
N GLY A 69 -15.28 0.98 -6.23
CA GLY A 69 -14.66 1.24 -7.53
C GLY A 69 -14.60 2.71 -7.95
N GLY A 70 -14.77 3.63 -7.00
CA GLY A 70 -14.72 5.07 -7.24
C GLY A 70 -16.03 5.83 -6.93
N LEU A 71 -17.04 5.16 -6.37
CA LEU A 71 -18.26 5.79 -5.88
C LEU A 71 -17.99 6.57 -4.59
N LEU A 72 -17.21 7.65 -4.68
CA LEU A 72 -16.74 8.42 -3.53
C LEU A 72 -17.62 9.66 -3.23
N THR A 73 -18.89 9.64 -3.59
CA THR A 73 -19.83 10.72 -3.30
C THR A 73 -20.25 10.70 -1.83
N ASP A 74 -20.50 11.88 -1.25
CA ASP A 74 -20.88 11.99 0.16
C ASP A 74 -22.30 11.48 0.41
N ASP A 75 -23.18 11.50 -0.58
CA ASP A 75 -24.53 10.91 -0.53
C ASP A 75 -24.52 9.41 -0.24
N LEU A 76 -23.42 8.72 -0.56
CA LEU A 76 -23.24 7.29 -0.29
C LEU A 76 -22.39 7.01 0.95
N MET A 77 -22.17 8.01 1.81
CA MET A 77 -21.23 7.88 2.93
C MET A 77 -21.61 6.75 3.89
N GLU A 78 -22.89 6.59 4.20
CA GLU A 78 -23.37 5.50 5.06
C GLU A 78 -23.06 4.11 4.46
N LEU A 79 -23.32 3.94 3.16
CA LEU A 79 -23.01 2.70 2.44
C LEU A 79 -21.50 2.44 2.40
N ARG A 80 -20.72 3.48 2.19
CA ARG A 80 -19.25 3.42 2.14
C ARG A 80 -18.66 3.01 3.48
N VAL A 81 -19.17 3.56 4.58
CA VAL A 81 -18.80 3.18 5.95
C VAL A 81 -19.16 1.72 6.20
N LYS A 82 -20.41 1.32 5.97
CA LYS A 82 -20.84 -0.08 6.13
C LYS A 82 -20.02 -1.06 5.27
N GLY A 83 -19.73 -0.67 4.02
CA GLY A 83 -18.93 -1.50 3.11
C GLY A 83 -17.46 -1.67 3.53
N ALA A 84 -16.94 -0.74 4.34
CA ALA A 84 -15.59 -0.82 4.88
C ALA A 84 -15.50 -1.69 6.15
N LEU A 85 -16.60 -2.01 6.83
CA LEU A 85 -16.63 -2.67 8.14
C LEU A 85 -15.68 -3.89 8.21
N PRO A 86 -15.74 -4.90 7.33
CA PRO A 86 -14.86 -6.07 7.45
C PRO A 86 -13.37 -5.70 7.37
N ARG A 87 -13.02 -4.67 6.61
CA ARG A 87 -11.64 -4.17 6.52
C ARG A 87 -11.24 -3.45 7.80
N MET A 88 -12.13 -2.68 8.39
CA MET A 88 -11.87 -1.96 9.64
C MET A 88 -11.73 -2.92 10.82
N GLU A 89 -12.50 -4.00 10.87
CA GLU A 89 -12.34 -5.06 11.87
C GLU A 89 -10.97 -5.74 11.76
N ALA A 90 -10.51 -6.02 10.53
CA ALA A 90 -9.18 -6.58 10.31
C ALA A 90 -8.06 -5.60 10.69
N LEU A 91 -8.23 -4.30 10.44
CA LEU A 91 -7.30 -3.26 10.87
C LEU A 91 -7.26 -3.16 12.40
N LYS A 92 -8.41 -3.13 13.05
CA LYS A 92 -8.51 -3.08 14.50
C LYS A 92 -7.81 -4.28 15.15
N ASN A 93 -8.03 -5.48 14.61
CA ASN A 93 -7.36 -6.69 15.08
C ASN A 93 -5.83 -6.56 15.07
N VAL A 94 -5.23 -6.11 13.96
CA VAL A 94 -3.77 -5.99 13.87
C VAL A 94 -3.24 -4.82 14.69
N THR A 95 -4.03 -3.76 14.87
CA THR A 95 -3.69 -2.64 15.76
C THR A 95 -3.62 -3.10 17.22
N GLU A 96 -4.62 -3.83 17.69
CA GLU A 96 -4.68 -4.33 19.06
C GLU A 96 -3.61 -5.39 19.37
N ASN A 97 -3.33 -6.29 18.42
CA ASN A 97 -2.41 -7.40 18.65
C ASN A 97 -0.94 -7.08 18.35
N ASN A 98 -0.66 -6.12 17.47
CA ASN A 98 0.70 -5.84 16.98
C ASN A 98 1.12 -4.38 17.12
N GLY A 99 0.27 -3.51 17.69
CA GLY A 99 0.57 -2.09 17.84
C GLY A 99 0.68 -1.34 16.52
N VAL A 100 -0.02 -1.79 15.48
CA VAL A 100 -0.06 -1.10 14.18
C VAL A 100 -0.68 0.28 14.36
N THR A 101 0.01 1.29 13.85
CA THR A 101 -0.42 2.69 13.93
C THR A 101 -0.92 3.22 12.58
N HIS A 102 -0.43 2.69 11.46
CA HIS A 102 -0.78 3.18 10.13
C HIS A 102 -1.06 2.02 9.16
N MET A 103 -1.99 2.26 8.25
CA MET A 103 -2.28 1.37 7.13
C MET A 103 -1.71 1.96 5.84
N ALA A 104 -0.86 1.22 5.15
CA ALA A 104 -0.37 1.59 3.83
C ALA A 104 -1.33 1.12 2.73
N ALA A 105 -1.53 1.94 1.71
CA ALA A 105 -2.28 1.59 0.50
C ALA A 105 -1.57 2.12 -0.75
N ILE A 106 -1.71 1.41 -1.86
CA ILE A 106 -1.15 1.81 -3.16
C ILE A 106 -2.21 2.47 -4.06
N CYS A 107 -3.48 2.13 -3.89
CA CYS A 107 -4.57 2.65 -4.70
C CYS A 107 -5.05 4.02 -4.18
N ALA A 108 -5.08 5.03 -5.05
CA ALA A 108 -5.52 6.38 -4.71
C ALA A 108 -6.98 6.43 -4.22
N ILE A 109 -7.86 5.62 -4.85
CA ILE A 109 -9.28 5.50 -4.44
C ILE A 109 -9.36 4.95 -3.02
N CYS A 110 -8.60 3.89 -2.69
CA CYS A 110 -8.59 3.33 -1.35
C CYS A 110 -8.06 4.33 -0.32
N LYS A 111 -6.98 5.07 -0.65
CA LYS A 111 -6.44 6.10 0.24
C LYS A 111 -7.48 7.20 0.52
N SER A 112 -8.12 7.73 -0.51
CA SER A 112 -9.19 8.75 -0.39
C SER A 112 -10.39 8.22 0.40
N GLN A 113 -10.76 6.97 0.20
CA GLN A 113 -11.86 6.33 0.94
C GLN A 113 -11.53 6.20 2.43
N PHE A 114 -10.36 5.66 2.76
CA PHE A 114 -9.97 5.44 4.15
C PHE A 114 -9.79 6.73 4.93
N SER A 115 -9.24 7.79 4.34
CA SER A 115 -9.14 9.09 5.03
C SER A 115 -10.48 9.62 5.51
N LYS A 116 -11.60 9.29 4.82
CA LYS A 116 -12.95 9.67 5.24
C LYS A 116 -13.62 8.66 6.18
N VAL A 117 -13.28 7.38 6.07
CA VAL A 117 -13.97 6.30 6.78
C VAL A 117 -13.31 5.96 8.11
N LEU A 118 -11.99 6.08 8.23
CA LEU A 118 -11.24 5.77 9.46
C LEU A 118 -11.85 6.40 10.73
N PRO A 119 -12.27 7.69 10.73
CA PRO A 119 -12.84 8.32 11.92
C PRO A 119 -14.12 7.64 12.45
N TYR A 120 -14.90 7.03 11.58
CA TYR A 120 -16.11 6.29 12.00
C TYR A 120 -15.81 5.02 12.80
N TYR A 121 -14.55 4.56 12.75
CA TYR A 121 -14.08 3.37 13.45
C TYR A 121 -13.06 3.66 14.55
N GLY A 122 -12.91 4.94 14.93
CA GLY A 122 -12.03 5.37 16.02
C GLY A 122 -10.56 5.49 15.64
N PHE A 123 -10.25 5.62 14.35
CA PHE A 123 -8.92 5.90 13.84
C PHE A 123 -8.81 7.36 13.37
N GLU A 124 -7.59 7.88 13.27
CA GLU A 124 -7.36 9.21 12.73
C GLU A 124 -7.22 9.19 11.19
N MET A 125 -7.54 10.33 10.56
CA MET A 125 -7.53 10.45 9.10
C MET A 125 -6.13 10.28 8.49
N ASP A 126 -5.08 10.61 9.21
CA ASP A 126 -3.68 10.54 8.80
C ASP A 126 -3.07 9.14 8.97
N GLN A 127 -3.77 8.22 9.63
CA GLN A 127 -3.32 6.83 9.78
C GLN A 127 -3.39 6.01 8.48
N ILE A 128 -3.75 6.63 7.36
CA ILE A 128 -3.62 6.06 6.01
C ILE A 128 -2.49 6.73 5.23
N VAL A 129 -1.48 5.95 4.85
CA VAL A 129 -0.33 6.42 4.09
C VAL A 129 -0.26 5.75 2.71
N SER A 130 0.41 6.37 1.74
CA SER A 130 0.67 5.70 0.47
C SER A 130 2.02 4.98 0.51
N VAL A 131 2.12 3.85 -0.22
CA VAL A 131 3.40 3.16 -0.41
C VAL A 131 4.44 4.11 -1.03
N HIS A 132 4.03 4.98 -1.96
CA HIS A 132 4.91 5.99 -2.57
C HIS A 132 5.47 6.97 -1.55
N GLN A 133 4.69 7.39 -0.55
CA GLN A 133 5.17 8.27 0.51
C GLN A 133 6.25 7.60 1.36
N LEU A 134 6.09 6.30 1.68
CA LEU A 134 7.11 5.55 2.41
C LEU A 134 8.43 5.49 1.65
N VAL A 135 8.36 5.31 0.32
CA VAL A 135 9.54 5.37 -0.56
C VAL A 135 10.15 6.76 -0.55
N SER A 136 9.32 7.80 -0.74
CA SER A 136 9.78 9.20 -0.77
C SER A 136 10.47 9.62 0.51
N ASN A 137 9.98 9.14 1.67
CA ASN A 137 10.59 9.45 2.96
C ASN A 137 11.95 8.76 3.14
N ALA A 138 12.08 7.53 2.65
CA ALA A 138 13.23 6.66 2.94
C ALA A 138 14.32 6.69 1.87
N ILE A 139 14.03 7.17 0.66
CA ILE A 139 15.00 7.16 -0.43
C ILE A 139 16.20 8.05 -0.13
N ILE A 140 17.41 7.49 -0.28
CA ILE A 140 18.66 8.24 -0.16
C ILE A 140 19.00 8.78 -1.54
N MET A 141 18.87 10.10 -1.69
CA MET A 141 19.33 10.80 -2.90
C MET A 141 20.82 11.05 -2.77
N THR A 142 21.64 10.40 -3.59
CA THR A 142 23.07 10.75 -3.71
C THR A 142 23.19 12.12 -4.38
N LYS A 143 23.96 13.02 -3.75
CA LYS A 143 24.13 14.41 -4.23
C LYS A 143 25.07 14.53 -5.43
N ASP A 144 25.83 13.51 -5.70
CA ASP A 144 26.74 13.47 -6.84
C ASP A 144 26.03 12.75 -7.98
N GLY A 145 25.88 13.47 -9.09
CA GLY A 145 25.23 12.96 -10.29
C GLY A 145 25.91 11.68 -10.78
N ASP A 146 25.48 10.58 -10.23
CA ASP A 146 25.68 9.27 -10.87
C ASP A 146 24.89 9.32 -12.17
N ASP A 147 25.64 9.35 -13.22
CA ASP A 147 25.27 9.55 -14.60
C ASP A 147 24.13 8.57 -14.97
N ILE A 148 22.98 9.11 -15.32
CA ILE A 148 21.82 8.33 -15.79
C ILE A 148 22.15 7.60 -17.10
N THR A 149 23.32 7.85 -17.66
CA THR A 149 23.81 7.27 -18.92
C THR A 149 24.09 5.77 -18.85
N ASP A 150 24.32 5.20 -17.64
CA ASP A 150 24.58 3.76 -17.50
C ASP A 150 23.29 2.90 -17.54
N ILE A 151 22.11 3.51 -17.36
CA ILE A 151 20.82 2.78 -17.39
C ILE A 151 20.34 2.56 -18.84
N GLU A 152 20.70 3.45 -19.76
CA GLU A 152 20.33 3.32 -21.17
C GLU A 152 21.17 2.29 -21.92
N ALA A 153 22.39 2.01 -21.47
CA ALA A 153 23.28 1.05 -22.12
C ALA A 153 22.89 -0.42 -21.88
N GLU A 154 22.31 -0.75 -20.71
CA GLU A 154 21.84 -2.14 -20.43
C GLU A 154 20.47 -2.46 -21.04
N ALA A 155 19.66 -1.47 -21.38
CA ALA A 155 18.34 -1.69 -21.94
C ALA A 155 18.35 -2.02 -23.44
N ASP A 156 19.39 -1.65 -24.17
CA ASP A 156 19.48 -1.80 -25.65
C ASP A 156 20.01 -3.18 -26.08
N GLU A 157 20.73 -3.90 -25.22
CA GLU A 157 21.24 -5.25 -25.55
C GLU A 157 20.21 -6.38 -25.39
N THR A 158 19.09 -6.16 -24.69
CA THR A 158 18.07 -7.21 -24.43
C THR A 158 16.91 -7.22 -25.43
N VAL A 159 16.78 -6.21 -26.28
CA VAL A 159 15.65 -6.08 -27.24
C VAL A 159 15.97 -6.65 -28.64
N VAL A 160 17.21 -7.02 -28.93
CA VAL A 160 17.62 -7.48 -30.28
C VAL A 160 17.68 -9.01 -30.40
N ALA A 161 17.33 -9.78 -29.37
CA ALA A 161 17.39 -11.24 -29.38
C ALA A 161 16.03 -11.91 -29.08
N ALA A 162 14.95 -11.47 -29.75
CA ALA A 162 13.66 -12.19 -29.76
C ALA A 162 12.98 -12.06 -31.12
#